data_1edca547c09a67f8c995133680564827
#
_entry.id   1edca547c09a67f8c995133680564827
#
_cell.length_a   1.000
_cell.length_b   1.000
_cell.length_c   1.000
_cell.angle_alpha   90.00
_cell.angle_beta   90.00
_cell.angle_gamma   90.00
#
_symmetry.space_group_name_H-M   'P 1'
#
loop_
_entity.id
_entity.type
_entity.pdbx_description
1 polymer ?
#
loop_
_entity_poly.entity_id
_entity_poly.type
_entity_poly.pdbx_seq_one_letter_code
_entity_poly.pdbx_strand_id
1 'polypeptide(L)'
;MSAFGSRGAIPRGLGRAYGDAAQNSGGTVVRATGETIDLDDATGLVRVSAAVSIDELLRHVIPAGWFVPVSAGTRFVTIGGAIAADIHGKNHHRDGSFGDWVRSVRMLLASGDDVVVTPQSDPELFAATCGGMGLTGLIREATVQLIPLSSSQMAVSTRRCNDLDAVMSTMVDAEDTNRYTVAWVDATVRGARCGRGIVTFGDHAEDASGADPTAYRPRSPVRIPGPAVPLVNSVTGRIFSEMWFRRAPRARDDETMSIPGYFHPLDGVDRWNRVWGRRGFVQHQFVVPLDADDVVREALATVAASRPANFLNVLKRFGPGSDRPLSFPMPGWTLTMDLPATAEVASMLRGLDERVLAAGGRHYLAKDALVSPAAVSAGYPDLERFRSVRDRVDPNRVWCSDLSRRLGL
;
A
#
# COMPACT_ATOMS: atom_id res chain seq x y z
N MET A 1 -12.64 31.85 11.57
CA MET A 1 -11.43 31.22 12.15
C MET A 1 -11.72 29.72 12.26
N SER A 2 -10.85 28.85 11.70
CA SER A 2 -11.11 27.42 11.78
C SER A 2 -11.06 26.92 13.23
N ALA A 3 -11.93 26.00 13.58
CA ALA A 3 -11.94 25.35 14.89
C ALA A 3 -10.61 24.67 15.26
N PHE A 4 -9.67 24.54 14.30
CA PHE A 4 -8.42 23.80 14.41
C PHE A 4 -7.15 24.67 14.52
N GLY A 5 -7.29 25.99 14.69
CA GLY A 5 -6.16 26.92 14.76
C GLY A 5 -5.45 27.12 13.41
N SER A 6 -4.31 27.87 13.44
CA SER A 6 -3.60 28.31 12.22
C SER A 6 -2.88 27.18 11.47
N ARG A 7 -2.64 26.03 12.10
CA ARG A 7 -1.98 24.86 11.48
C ARG A 7 -2.95 23.83 10.89
N GLY A 8 -4.27 24.11 11.00
CA GLY A 8 -5.31 23.24 10.46
C GLY A 8 -5.35 21.86 11.12
N ALA A 9 -5.96 20.90 10.42
CA ALA A 9 -6.15 19.53 10.88
C ALA A 9 -5.87 18.52 9.76
N ILE A 10 -5.56 17.28 10.15
CA ILE A 10 -5.46 16.14 9.22
C ILE A 10 -6.27 14.96 9.74
N PRO A 11 -7.11 14.34 8.89
CA PRO A 11 -7.71 13.05 9.19
C PRO A 11 -6.64 11.96 9.31
N ARG A 12 -6.74 11.13 10.35
CA ARG A 12 -5.81 10.02 10.58
C ARG A 12 -6.56 8.77 11.00
N GLY A 13 -6.35 7.68 10.27
CA GLY A 13 -6.78 6.34 10.68
C GLY A 13 -5.81 5.73 11.71
N LEU A 14 -5.35 4.51 11.47
CA LEU A 14 -4.42 3.79 12.36
C LEU A 14 -2.94 4.22 12.20
N GLY A 15 -2.66 5.26 11.39
CA GLY A 15 -1.31 5.80 11.22
C GLY A 15 -0.35 4.83 10.56
N ARG A 16 -0.77 4.19 9.47
CA ARG A 16 0.04 3.19 8.74
C ARG A 16 0.78 3.75 7.53
N ALA A 17 0.60 5.03 7.20
CA ALA A 17 1.48 5.71 6.27
C ALA A 17 2.91 5.76 6.83
N TYR A 18 3.90 5.58 5.97
CA TYR A 18 5.32 5.46 6.36
C TYR A 18 6.02 6.82 6.47
N GLY A 19 5.41 7.87 5.93
CA GLY A 19 5.90 9.24 5.99
C GLY A 19 4.98 10.16 6.79
N ASP A 20 4.90 11.39 6.35
CA ASP A 20 4.26 12.51 7.02
C ASP A 20 2.83 12.81 6.54
N ALA A 21 2.23 11.92 5.73
CA ALA A 21 0.89 12.09 5.16
C ALA A 21 -0.23 12.26 6.21
N ALA A 22 -0.11 11.58 7.35
CA ALA A 22 -1.09 11.64 8.43
C ALA A 22 -0.51 12.27 9.71
N GLN A 23 0.43 13.20 9.55
CA GLN A 23 1.06 13.99 10.61
C GLN A 23 0.74 15.48 10.40
N ASN A 24 0.61 16.21 11.49
CA ASN A 24 0.40 17.66 11.47
C ASN A 24 1.11 18.29 12.67
N SER A 25 2.39 18.57 12.52
CA SER A 25 3.25 19.11 13.57
C SER A 25 2.75 20.48 14.03
N GLY A 26 2.40 20.60 15.31
CA GLY A 26 1.82 21.81 15.91
C GLY A 26 0.37 22.09 15.50
N GLY A 27 -0.28 21.19 14.76
CA GLY A 27 -1.69 21.26 14.40
C GLY A 27 -2.52 20.13 15.02
N THR A 28 -3.72 19.92 14.49
CA THR A 28 -4.68 18.95 15.02
C THR A 28 -4.66 17.66 14.18
N VAL A 29 -4.80 16.52 14.84
CA VAL A 29 -5.07 15.22 14.21
C VAL A 29 -6.50 14.82 14.58
N VAL A 30 -7.33 14.57 13.55
CA VAL A 30 -8.73 14.19 13.73
C VAL A 30 -8.88 12.71 13.36
N ARG A 31 -9.61 11.96 14.18
CA ARG A 31 -9.96 10.57 13.89
C ARG A 31 -11.44 10.47 13.54
N ALA A 32 -11.76 9.76 12.49
CA ALA A 32 -13.11 9.28 12.28
C ALA A 32 -13.50 8.34 13.44
N THR A 33 -14.77 8.36 13.80
CA THR A 33 -15.36 7.48 14.81
C THR A 33 -16.51 6.71 14.19
N GLY A 34 -16.92 5.61 14.83
CA GLY A 34 -18.01 4.75 14.39
C GLY A 34 -17.53 3.33 14.10
N GLU A 35 -18.45 2.38 14.26
CA GLU A 35 -18.21 0.95 14.13
C GLU A 35 -19.19 0.30 13.14
N THR A 36 -19.91 1.13 12.35
CA THR A 36 -20.92 0.64 11.41
C THR A 36 -20.28 -0.29 10.39
N ILE A 37 -20.82 -1.48 10.25
CA ILE A 37 -20.60 -2.42 9.16
C ILE A 37 -21.99 -2.96 8.82
N ASP A 38 -22.56 -2.51 7.72
CA ASP A 38 -23.91 -2.85 7.24
C ASP A 38 -23.76 -3.48 5.85
N LEU A 39 -23.81 -4.81 5.83
CA LEU A 39 -23.57 -5.63 4.64
C LEU A 39 -24.92 -6.05 4.03
N ASP A 40 -25.08 -5.76 2.77
CA ASP A 40 -26.11 -6.41 1.95
C ASP A 40 -25.56 -7.74 1.42
N ASP A 41 -25.96 -8.82 2.05
CA ASP A 41 -25.52 -10.19 1.71
C ASP A 41 -25.91 -10.62 0.29
N ALA A 42 -26.92 -9.99 -0.32
CA ALA A 42 -27.36 -10.35 -1.66
C ALA A 42 -26.48 -9.72 -2.75
N THR A 43 -25.95 -8.53 -2.51
CA THR A 43 -25.21 -7.76 -3.52
C THR A 43 -23.73 -7.62 -3.20
N GLY A 44 -23.33 -7.87 -1.95
CA GLY A 44 -21.96 -7.62 -1.47
C GLY A 44 -21.63 -6.13 -1.34
N LEU A 45 -22.63 -5.27 -1.32
CA LEU A 45 -22.43 -3.88 -0.97
C LEU A 45 -22.32 -3.75 0.55
N VAL A 46 -21.26 -3.10 1.03
CA VAL A 46 -21.10 -2.82 2.45
C VAL A 46 -21.02 -1.32 2.69
N ARG A 47 -21.90 -0.81 3.55
CA ARG A 47 -21.80 0.53 4.12
C ARG A 47 -21.01 0.45 5.41
N VAL A 48 -19.87 1.13 5.46
CA VAL A 48 -18.89 0.95 6.52
C VAL A 48 -18.31 2.28 7.02
N SER A 49 -18.20 2.42 8.35
CA SER A 49 -17.51 3.57 8.95
C SER A 49 -16.06 3.66 8.49
N ALA A 50 -15.61 4.88 8.19
CA ALA A 50 -14.22 5.14 7.82
C ALA A 50 -13.20 4.78 8.92
N ALA A 51 -13.65 4.65 10.18
CA ALA A 51 -12.82 4.26 11.33
C ALA A 51 -12.55 2.75 11.38
N VAL A 52 -13.43 1.93 10.81
CA VAL A 52 -13.29 0.47 10.77
C VAL A 52 -12.03 0.09 10.00
N SER A 53 -11.26 -0.84 10.54
CA SER A 53 -10.08 -1.40 9.87
C SER A 53 -10.46 -2.51 8.89
N ILE A 54 -9.58 -2.78 7.94
CA ILE A 54 -9.72 -3.96 7.06
C ILE A 54 -9.80 -5.25 7.88
N ASP A 55 -9.07 -5.36 9.02
CA ASP A 55 -9.16 -6.54 9.90
C ASP A 55 -10.57 -6.72 10.48
N GLU A 56 -11.18 -5.65 10.98
CA GLU A 56 -12.56 -5.68 11.53
C GLU A 56 -13.57 -5.99 10.42
N LEU A 57 -13.43 -5.36 9.25
CA LEU A 57 -14.27 -5.64 8.11
C LEU A 57 -14.17 -7.10 7.67
N LEU A 58 -12.95 -7.66 7.52
CA LEU A 58 -12.75 -9.06 7.13
C LEU A 58 -13.35 -10.05 8.12
N ARG A 59 -13.30 -9.76 9.42
CA ARG A 59 -13.96 -10.59 10.46
C ARG A 59 -15.47 -10.64 10.31
N HIS A 60 -16.06 -9.59 9.76
CA HIS A 60 -17.50 -9.48 9.55
C HIS A 60 -17.92 -10.12 8.22
N VAL A 61 -17.21 -9.82 7.11
CA VAL A 61 -17.67 -10.17 5.77
C VAL A 61 -17.24 -11.57 5.31
N ILE A 62 -16.12 -12.11 5.79
CA ILE A 62 -15.66 -13.46 5.39
C ILE A 62 -16.66 -14.54 5.84
N PRO A 63 -17.19 -14.53 7.08
CA PRO A 63 -18.23 -15.49 7.46
C PRO A 63 -19.52 -15.40 6.63
N ALA A 64 -19.79 -14.25 6.03
CA ALA A 64 -20.91 -14.03 5.12
C ALA A 64 -20.60 -14.38 3.65
N GLY A 65 -19.42 -14.91 3.35
CA GLY A 65 -19.04 -15.31 1.97
C GLY A 65 -18.55 -14.16 1.09
N TRP A 66 -18.02 -13.08 1.71
CA TRP A 66 -17.52 -11.91 0.98
C TRP A 66 -16.07 -11.57 1.35
N PHE A 67 -15.37 -10.92 0.42
CA PHE A 67 -14.00 -10.48 0.63
C PHE A 67 -13.78 -9.06 0.11
N VAL A 68 -12.83 -8.34 0.71
CA VAL A 68 -12.43 -7.03 0.20
C VAL A 68 -11.72 -7.17 -1.15
N PRO A 69 -12.10 -6.37 -2.16
CA PRO A 69 -11.54 -6.51 -3.51
C PRO A 69 -10.04 -6.22 -3.55
N VAL A 70 -9.58 -5.27 -2.73
CA VAL A 70 -8.17 -4.86 -2.66
C VAL A 70 -7.73 -4.81 -1.21
N SER A 71 -6.61 -5.46 -0.89
CA SER A 71 -5.99 -5.43 0.44
C SER A 71 -4.53 -5.02 0.36
N ALA A 72 -4.11 -4.11 1.25
CA ALA A 72 -2.71 -3.75 1.43
C ALA A 72 -1.91 -4.90 2.08
N GLY A 73 -0.59 -4.73 2.23
CA GLY A 73 0.28 -5.69 2.93
C GLY A 73 0.05 -5.77 4.45
N THR A 74 -0.85 -4.96 4.99
CA THR A 74 -1.36 -5.02 6.37
C THR A 74 -2.87 -4.83 6.38
N ARG A 75 -3.57 -5.59 7.23
CA ARG A 75 -5.01 -5.44 7.46
C ARG A 75 -5.36 -4.35 8.47
N PHE A 76 -4.35 -3.79 9.15
CA PHE A 76 -4.51 -2.73 10.14
C PHE A 76 -4.52 -1.33 9.50
N VAL A 77 -5.21 -1.19 8.38
CA VAL A 77 -5.51 0.08 7.70
C VAL A 77 -7.00 0.33 7.83
N THR A 78 -7.42 1.56 8.16
CA THR A 78 -8.84 1.92 8.21
C THR A 78 -9.41 2.11 6.81
N ILE A 79 -10.72 1.94 6.64
CA ILE A 79 -11.42 2.17 5.36
C ILE A 79 -11.16 3.60 4.85
N GLY A 80 -11.28 4.62 5.72
CA GLY A 80 -10.96 5.99 5.34
C GLY A 80 -9.50 6.16 4.89
N GLY A 81 -8.55 5.48 5.56
CA GLY A 81 -7.15 5.47 5.17
C GLY A 81 -6.90 4.71 3.86
N ALA A 82 -7.62 3.62 3.61
CA ALA A 82 -7.55 2.85 2.38
C ALA A 82 -7.99 3.67 1.16
N ILE A 83 -9.10 4.42 1.30
CA ILE A 83 -9.62 5.33 0.28
C ILE A 83 -8.66 6.51 0.08
N ALA A 84 -8.27 7.20 1.17
CA ALA A 84 -7.42 8.38 1.09
C ALA A 84 -6.04 8.11 0.48
N ALA A 85 -5.50 6.91 0.64
CA ALA A 85 -4.24 6.49 0.04
C ALA A 85 -4.40 5.73 -1.28
N ASP A 86 -5.63 5.50 -1.72
CA ASP A 86 -5.99 4.64 -2.87
C ASP A 86 -5.12 3.37 -2.89
N ILE A 87 -5.24 2.58 -1.81
CA ILE A 87 -4.35 1.43 -1.61
C ILE A 87 -4.47 0.44 -2.78
N HIS A 88 -3.37 -0.22 -3.08
CA HIS A 88 -3.26 -1.26 -4.08
C HIS A 88 -2.84 -2.60 -3.45
N GLY A 89 -3.28 -3.69 -4.06
CA GLY A 89 -3.04 -5.05 -3.61
C GLY A 89 -2.02 -5.82 -4.47
N LYS A 90 -2.06 -7.15 -4.33
CA LYS A 90 -1.33 -8.10 -5.17
C LYS A 90 -2.03 -8.37 -6.51
N ASN A 91 -3.23 -7.84 -6.67
CA ASN A 91 -4.16 -8.05 -7.78
C ASN A 91 -4.41 -6.79 -8.62
N HIS A 92 -3.53 -5.78 -8.49
CA HIS A 92 -3.76 -4.51 -9.19
C HIS A 92 -3.83 -4.67 -10.72
N HIS A 93 -3.07 -5.62 -11.28
CA HIS A 93 -3.09 -5.90 -12.71
C HIS A 93 -4.49 -6.29 -13.23
N ARG A 94 -5.35 -6.83 -12.36
CA ARG A 94 -6.71 -7.30 -12.68
C ARG A 94 -7.81 -6.42 -12.08
N ASP A 95 -7.68 -6.05 -10.81
CA ASP A 95 -8.77 -5.45 -10.02
C ASP A 95 -8.58 -3.95 -9.74
N GLY A 96 -7.45 -3.36 -10.16
CA GLY A 96 -7.16 -1.97 -9.91
C GLY A 96 -6.84 -1.67 -8.44
N SER A 97 -7.17 -0.46 -7.99
CA SER A 97 -6.95 0.02 -6.64
C SER A 97 -8.26 0.09 -5.84
N PHE A 98 -8.17 0.42 -4.56
CA PHE A 98 -9.33 0.40 -3.65
C PHE A 98 -10.44 1.36 -4.09
N GLY A 99 -10.08 2.52 -4.62
CA GLY A 99 -11.02 3.53 -5.10
C GLY A 99 -11.93 3.07 -6.24
N ASP A 100 -11.53 2.05 -7.02
CA ASP A 100 -12.35 1.47 -8.10
C ASP A 100 -13.59 0.73 -7.56
N TRP A 101 -13.54 0.34 -6.31
CA TRP A 101 -14.58 -0.42 -5.63
C TRP A 101 -15.43 0.41 -4.68
N VAL A 102 -15.11 1.69 -4.50
CA VAL A 102 -15.91 2.63 -3.71
C VAL A 102 -17.06 3.17 -4.54
N ARG A 103 -18.29 3.09 -4.00
CA ARG A 103 -19.52 3.57 -4.65
C ARG A 103 -19.93 4.94 -4.15
N SER A 104 -19.67 5.23 -2.88
CA SER A 104 -19.92 6.54 -2.29
C SER A 104 -19.01 6.78 -1.09
N VAL A 105 -18.77 8.04 -0.79
CA VAL A 105 -18.15 8.48 0.47
C VAL A 105 -19.02 9.55 1.12
N ARG A 106 -19.24 9.42 2.43
CA ARG A 106 -19.78 10.48 3.27
C ARG A 106 -18.63 11.18 3.97
N MET A 107 -18.52 12.49 3.79
CA MET A 107 -17.38 13.23 4.28
C MET A 107 -17.73 14.59 4.83
N LEU A 108 -16.95 15.05 5.82
CA LEU A 108 -17.02 16.38 6.39
C LEU A 108 -16.02 17.29 5.65
N LEU A 109 -16.55 18.32 4.99
CA LEU A 109 -15.75 19.33 4.30
C LEU A 109 -15.18 20.39 5.26
N ALA A 110 -14.28 21.21 4.76
CA ALA A 110 -13.69 22.32 5.51
C ALA A 110 -14.71 23.39 5.90
N SER A 111 -15.79 23.53 5.14
CA SER A 111 -16.94 24.39 5.45
C SER A 111 -17.74 23.97 6.68
N GLY A 112 -17.63 22.70 7.08
CA GLY A 112 -18.47 22.06 8.10
C GLY A 112 -19.64 21.26 7.51
N ASP A 113 -19.80 21.27 6.20
CA ASP A 113 -20.87 20.53 5.52
C ASP A 113 -20.55 19.02 5.55
N ASP A 114 -21.56 18.21 5.85
CA ASP A 114 -21.53 16.76 5.80
C ASP A 114 -22.19 16.29 4.50
N VAL A 115 -21.40 15.87 3.54
CA VAL A 115 -21.86 15.58 2.18
C VAL A 115 -21.66 14.11 1.81
N VAL A 116 -22.55 13.59 0.95
CA VAL A 116 -22.37 12.29 0.31
C VAL A 116 -21.93 12.52 -1.13
N VAL A 117 -20.77 11.95 -1.49
CA VAL A 117 -20.15 12.12 -2.81
C VAL A 117 -20.06 10.78 -3.51
N THR A 118 -20.49 10.75 -4.77
CA THR A 118 -20.40 9.56 -5.64
C THR A 118 -19.69 9.92 -6.95
N PRO A 119 -19.25 8.95 -7.75
CA PRO A 119 -18.73 9.22 -9.10
C PRO A 119 -19.71 9.99 -10.01
N GLN A 120 -21.02 9.98 -9.71
CA GLN A 120 -22.06 10.65 -10.50
C GLN A 120 -22.44 12.02 -9.95
N SER A 121 -22.44 12.20 -8.61
CA SER A 121 -22.89 13.45 -8.00
C SER A 121 -21.83 14.57 -8.03
N ASP A 122 -20.58 14.24 -7.79
CA ASP A 122 -19.41 15.15 -7.90
C ASP A 122 -18.17 14.30 -8.27
N PRO A 123 -18.01 13.97 -9.56
CA PRO A 123 -16.92 13.12 -10.04
C PRO A 123 -15.53 13.67 -9.70
N GLU A 124 -15.37 15.00 -9.74
CA GLU A 124 -14.09 15.63 -9.44
C GLU A 124 -13.70 15.51 -7.96
N LEU A 125 -14.64 15.77 -7.04
CA LEU A 125 -14.38 15.64 -5.62
C LEU A 125 -14.19 14.17 -5.24
N PHE A 126 -14.97 13.26 -5.83
CA PHE A 126 -14.81 11.82 -5.62
C PHE A 126 -13.41 11.34 -6.06
N ALA A 127 -12.99 11.69 -7.29
CA ALA A 127 -11.68 11.34 -7.83
C ALA A 127 -10.53 11.94 -6.99
N ALA A 128 -10.65 13.20 -6.58
CA ALA A 128 -9.66 13.86 -5.75
C ALA A 128 -9.61 13.32 -4.30
N THR A 129 -10.69 12.70 -3.81
CA THR A 129 -10.74 12.13 -2.46
C THR A 129 -10.06 10.77 -2.42
N CYS A 130 -10.25 9.93 -3.44
CA CYS A 130 -9.58 8.64 -3.57
C CYS A 130 -8.11 8.84 -3.99
N GLY A 131 -7.19 8.68 -3.06
CA GLY A 131 -5.76 8.98 -3.22
C GLY A 131 -5.35 10.37 -2.74
N GLY A 132 -6.29 11.23 -2.35
CA GLY A 132 -6.05 12.62 -1.95
C GLY A 132 -5.44 12.81 -0.56
N MET A 133 -4.92 11.78 0.07
CA MET A 133 -4.21 11.79 1.37
C MET A 133 -5.00 12.46 2.50
N GLY A 134 -6.36 12.51 2.39
CA GLY A 134 -7.22 13.13 3.40
C GLY A 134 -7.27 14.67 3.32
N LEU A 135 -6.82 15.25 2.21
CA LEU A 135 -6.72 16.70 2.04
C LEU A 135 -8.00 17.35 1.50
N THR A 136 -8.99 16.56 1.08
CA THR A 136 -10.30 17.05 0.60
C THR A 136 -11.35 17.09 1.70
N GLY A 137 -11.13 16.38 2.81
CA GLY A 137 -12.08 16.31 3.92
C GLY A 137 -11.89 15.06 4.79
N LEU A 138 -12.65 15.01 5.88
CA LEU A 138 -12.69 13.83 6.77
C LEU A 138 -13.74 12.84 6.25
N ILE A 139 -13.30 11.72 5.70
CA ILE A 139 -14.19 10.61 5.35
C ILE A 139 -14.77 10.03 6.66
N ARG A 140 -16.09 9.93 6.74
CA ARG A 140 -16.84 9.40 7.89
C ARG A 140 -17.37 7.99 7.64
N GLU A 141 -17.83 7.75 6.42
CA GLU A 141 -18.44 6.49 6.00
C GLU A 141 -18.19 6.28 4.49
N ALA A 142 -18.16 5.05 4.05
CA ALA A 142 -18.11 4.71 2.63
C ALA A 142 -19.02 3.53 2.31
N THR A 143 -19.50 3.45 1.07
CA THR A 143 -20.09 2.25 0.50
C THR A 143 -19.09 1.61 -0.43
N VAL A 144 -18.74 0.35 -0.17
CA VAL A 144 -17.72 -0.41 -0.90
C VAL A 144 -18.35 -1.66 -1.49
N GLN A 145 -18.04 -1.98 -2.74
CA GLN A 145 -18.41 -3.24 -3.36
C GLN A 145 -17.40 -4.30 -2.98
N LEU A 146 -17.87 -5.38 -2.37
CA LEU A 146 -17.09 -6.57 -2.06
C LEU A 146 -17.13 -7.56 -3.23
N ILE A 147 -16.23 -8.53 -3.20
CA ILE A 147 -16.20 -9.66 -4.13
C ILE A 147 -16.67 -10.94 -3.42
N PRO A 148 -17.34 -11.85 -4.12
CA PRO A 148 -17.72 -13.12 -3.54
C PRO A 148 -16.50 -13.95 -3.17
N LEU A 149 -16.61 -14.66 -2.07
CA LEU A 149 -15.56 -15.50 -1.50
C LEU A 149 -15.98 -16.97 -1.55
N SER A 150 -15.22 -17.79 -2.28
CA SER A 150 -15.41 -19.24 -2.31
C SER A 150 -14.83 -19.92 -1.05
N SER A 151 -13.69 -19.42 -0.56
CA SER A 151 -12.99 -20.00 0.59
C SER A 151 -12.12 -18.99 1.31
N SER A 152 -12.01 -19.10 2.64
CA SER A 152 -11.04 -18.39 3.48
C SER A 152 -9.61 -18.93 3.35
N GLN A 153 -9.40 -19.93 2.52
CA GLN A 153 -8.10 -20.48 2.15
C GLN A 153 -7.70 -20.00 0.75
N MET A 154 -6.40 -19.92 0.55
CA MET A 154 -5.77 -19.58 -0.74
C MET A 154 -5.07 -20.82 -1.29
N ALA A 155 -5.21 -21.08 -2.58
CA ALA A 155 -4.35 -21.97 -3.34
C ALA A 155 -3.18 -21.15 -3.88
N VAL A 156 -1.98 -21.39 -3.39
CA VAL A 156 -0.80 -20.54 -3.67
C VAL A 156 0.31 -21.35 -4.29
N SER A 157 0.81 -20.89 -5.41
CA SER A 157 2.00 -21.41 -6.04
C SER A 157 3.22 -20.54 -5.74
N THR A 158 4.38 -21.16 -5.61
CA THR A 158 5.66 -20.51 -5.31
C THR A 158 6.71 -20.90 -6.34
N ARG A 159 7.47 -19.91 -6.82
CA ARG A 159 8.63 -20.09 -7.71
C ARG A 159 9.84 -19.35 -7.16
N ARG A 160 10.98 -20.04 -7.05
CA ARG A 160 12.26 -19.43 -6.69
C ARG A 160 13.05 -19.12 -7.96
N CYS A 161 13.29 -17.84 -8.21
CA CYS A 161 13.94 -17.32 -9.41
C CYS A 161 15.37 -16.85 -9.09
N ASN A 162 16.34 -17.19 -9.96
CA ASN A 162 17.75 -16.97 -9.68
C ASN A 162 18.24 -15.54 -10.00
N ASP A 163 17.47 -14.77 -10.75
CA ASP A 163 17.75 -13.39 -11.18
C ASP A 163 16.44 -12.62 -11.37
N LEU A 164 16.55 -11.34 -11.68
CA LEU A 164 15.40 -10.44 -11.85
C LEU A 164 14.59 -10.76 -13.10
N ASP A 165 15.24 -11.18 -14.19
CA ASP A 165 14.54 -11.51 -15.45
C ASP A 165 13.61 -12.70 -15.23
N ALA A 166 14.09 -13.73 -14.56
CA ALA A 166 13.28 -14.89 -14.19
C ALA A 166 12.12 -14.52 -13.23
N VAL A 167 12.33 -13.55 -12.33
CA VAL A 167 11.25 -13.04 -11.46
C VAL A 167 10.18 -12.36 -12.30
N MET A 168 10.57 -11.42 -13.16
CA MET A 168 9.63 -10.63 -13.96
C MET A 168 8.87 -11.51 -14.98
N SER A 169 9.55 -12.40 -15.67
CA SER A 169 8.92 -13.36 -16.59
C SER A 169 7.91 -14.24 -15.86
N THR A 170 8.30 -14.83 -14.72
CA THR A 170 7.40 -15.68 -13.91
C THR A 170 6.15 -14.90 -13.46
N MET A 171 6.30 -13.61 -13.11
CA MET A 171 5.16 -12.78 -12.71
C MET A 171 4.20 -12.53 -13.88
N VAL A 172 4.73 -12.21 -15.05
CA VAL A 172 3.92 -12.00 -16.26
C VAL A 172 3.14 -13.26 -16.60
N ASP A 173 3.81 -14.42 -16.68
CA ASP A 173 3.17 -15.71 -16.98
C ASP A 173 2.08 -16.08 -15.95
N ALA A 174 2.31 -15.76 -14.68
CA ALA A 174 1.37 -16.07 -13.60
C ALA A 174 0.12 -15.18 -13.62
N GLU A 175 0.22 -13.94 -14.09
CA GLU A 175 -0.89 -12.97 -14.10
C GLU A 175 -1.98 -13.33 -15.11
N ASP A 176 -1.67 -14.09 -16.14
CA ASP A 176 -2.65 -14.55 -17.13
C ASP A 176 -3.72 -15.48 -16.52
N THR A 177 -3.35 -16.23 -15.47
CA THR A 177 -4.21 -17.24 -14.87
C THR A 177 -4.53 -17.00 -13.40
N ASN A 178 -3.79 -16.14 -12.72
CA ASN A 178 -3.97 -15.90 -11.28
C ASN A 178 -4.34 -14.46 -10.98
N ARG A 179 -5.24 -14.29 -10.01
CA ARG A 179 -5.69 -12.97 -9.56
C ARG A 179 -4.64 -12.24 -8.74
N TYR A 180 -3.81 -12.96 -7.99
CA TYR A 180 -2.87 -12.38 -7.04
C TYR A 180 -1.43 -12.79 -7.36
N THR A 181 -0.56 -11.81 -7.57
CA THR A 181 0.87 -12.03 -7.87
C THR A 181 1.72 -11.04 -7.09
N VAL A 182 2.81 -11.53 -6.49
CA VAL A 182 3.79 -10.70 -5.80
C VAL A 182 5.14 -11.40 -5.77
N ALA A 183 6.23 -10.64 -5.82
CA ALA A 183 7.57 -11.16 -5.61
C ALA A 183 8.27 -10.47 -4.42
N TRP A 184 8.95 -11.27 -3.60
CA TRP A 184 10.05 -10.80 -2.80
C TRP A 184 11.33 -10.83 -3.66
N VAL A 185 12.11 -9.74 -3.65
CA VAL A 185 13.37 -9.63 -4.42
C VAL A 185 14.54 -9.26 -3.52
N ASP A 186 15.70 -9.84 -3.80
CA ASP A 186 16.91 -9.70 -2.99
C ASP A 186 17.79 -8.58 -3.53
N ALA A 187 17.87 -7.47 -2.80
CA ALA A 187 18.76 -6.35 -3.09
C ALA A 187 20.10 -6.42 -2.32
N THR A 188 20.45 -7.58 -1.74
CA THR A 188 21.71 -7.75 -0.99
C THR A 188 22.81 -8.45 -1.80
N VAL A 189 22.46 -9.02 -2.94
CA VAL A 189 23.36 -9.78 -3.84
C VAL A 189 23.69 -8.94 -5.06
N ARG A 190 24.94 -9.02 -5.52
CA ARG A 190 25.48 -8.30 -6.69
C ARG A 190 25.63 -9.17 -7.92
N GLY A 191 25.84 -8.54 -9.06
CA GLY A 191 26.09 -9.21 -10.35
C GLY A 191 24.84 -9.86 -10.91
N ALA A 192 24.99 -10.92 -11.69
CA ALA A 192 23.89 -11.58 -12.39
C ALA A 192 22.75 -12.11 -11.50
N ARG A 193 23.01 -12.32 -10.21
CA ARG A 193 21.99 -12.71 -9.24
C ARG A 193 21.30 -11.55 -8.51
N CYS A 194 21.61 -10.31 -8.85
CA CYS A 194 20.93 -9.15 -8.28
C CYS A 194 19.44 -9.20 -8.65
N GLY A 195 18.56 -9.02 -7.66
CA GLY A 195 17.13 -9.14 -7.90
C GLY A 195 16.59 -10.58 -8.00
N ARG A 196 17.43 -11.62 -7.70
CA ARG A 196 16.87 -12.97 -7.52
C ARG A 196 15.71 -12.90 -6.52
N GLY A 197 14.71 -13.76 -6.66
CA GLY A 197 13.53 -13.59 -5.83
C GLY A 197 12.70 -14.84 -5.64
N ILE A 198 11.59 -14.64 -4.95
CA ILE A 198 10.56 -15.65 -4.71
C ILE A 198 9.24 -15.04 -5.19
N VAL A 199 8.69 -15.59 -6.25
CA VAL A 199 7.37 -15.21 -6.78
C VAL A 199 6.33 -16.11 -6.11
N THR A 200 5.28 -15.50 -5.58
CA THR A 200 4.09 -16.20 -5.09
C THR A 200 2.86 -15.68 -5.82
N PHE A 201 2.04 -16.59 -6.30
CA PHE A 201 0.83 -16.28 -7.05
C PHE A 201 -0.27 -17.29 -6.71
N GLY A 202 -1.53 -16.95 -6.92
CA GLY A 202 -2.64 -17.84 -6.64
C GLY A 202 -3.97 -17.12 -6.50
N ASP A 203 -4.98 -17.90 -6.12
CA ASP A 203 -6.38 -17.50 -5.99
C ASP A 203 -6.98 -17.99 -4.67
N HIS A 204 -8.23 -17.59 -4.38
CA HIS A 204 -9.00 -18.27 -3.34
C HIS A 204 -9.25 -19.72 -3.75
N ALA A 205 -9.05 -20.65 -2.82
CA ALA A 205 -9.27 -22.06 -3.08
C ALA A 205 -10.74 -22.33 -3.43
N GLU A 206 -10.97 -23.17 -4.43
CA GLU A 206 -12.34 -23.54 -4.85
C GLU A 206 -12.97 -24.52 -3.87
N ASP A 207 -12.15 -25.38 -3.23
CA ASP A 207 -12.60 -26.42 -2.31
C ASP A 207 -11.70 -26.48 -1.06
N ALA A 208 -12.25 -26.09 0.07
CA ALA A 208 -11.59 -26.29 1.37
C ALA A 208 -12.04 -27.65 1.94
N SER A 209 -11.45 -28.74 1.44
CA SER A 209 -11.77 -30.08 1.92
C SER A 209 -11.64 -30.18 3.45
N GLY A 210 -12.77 -30.24 4.14
CA GLY A 210 -12.87 -30.53 5.57
C GLY A 210 -12.77 -29.37 6.56
N ALA A 211 -12.57 -28.12 6.10
CA ALA A 211 -12.61 -26.93 6.94
C ALA A 211 -13.84 -26.09 6.59
N ASP A 212 -14.38 -25.34 7.56
CA ASP A 212 -15.39 -24.32 7.30
C ASP A 212 -14.82 -23.32 6.29
N PRO A 213 -15.34 -23.23 5.07
CA PRO A 213 -14.78 -22.38 3.99
C PRO A 213 -14.83 -20.89 4.34
N THR A 214 -15.65 -20.50 5.31
CA THR A 214 -15.84 -19.12 5.75
C THR A 214 -15.15 -18.80 7.08
N ALA A 215 -14.43 -19.76 7.67
CA ALA A 215 -13.72 -19.52 8.94
C ALA A 215 -12.56 -18.55 8.79
N TYR A 216 -12.67 -17.38 9.38
CA TYR A 216 -11.60 -16.40 9.43
C TYR A 216 -11.05 -16.24 10.84
N ARG A 217 -9.89 -16.84 11.10
CA ARG A 217 -9.22 -16.86 12.41
C ARG A 217 -7.79 -16.35 12.31
N PRO A 218 -7.58 -15.01 12.16
CA PRO A 218 -6.25 -14.47 12.13
C PRO A 218 -5.57 -14.68 13.49
N ARG A 219 -4.32 -15.15 13.46
CA ARG A 219 -3.52 -15.33 14.68
C ARG A 219 -3.24 -13.97 15.32
N SER A 220 -3.23 -13.93 16.65
CA SER A 220 -2.74 -12.77 17.38
C SER A 220 -1.24 -12.57 17.08
N PRO A 221 -0.80 -11.34 16.83
CA PRO A 221 0.60 -11.09 16.52
C PRO A 221 1.50 -11.37 17.72
N VAL A 222 2.66 -11.96 17.45
CA VAL A 222 3.73 -12.08 18.45
C VAL A 222 4.38 -10.72 18.62
N ARG A 223 4.33 -10.20 19.85
CA ARG A 223 4.87 -8.86 20.15
C ARG A 223 6.38 -8.92 20.35
N ILE A 224 7.13 -8.06 19.65
CA ILE A 224 8.56 -7.84 19.93
C ILE A 224 8.69 -7.08 21.25
N PRO A 225 9.22 -7.69 22.33
CA PRO A 225 9.35 -7.03 23.63
C PRO A 225 10.51 -6.01 23.65
N GLY A 226 10.53 -5.19 24.68
CA GLY A 226 11.65 -4.34 25.01
C GLY A 226 11.83 -3.06 24.18
N PRO A 227 12.96 -2.38 24.34
CA PRO A 227 13.31 -1.20 23.56
C PRO A 227 13.61 -1.56 22.10
N ALA A 228 13.58 -0.55 21.20
CA ALA A 228 13.99 -0.74 19.82
C ALA A 228 15.50 -1.04 19.76
N VAL A 229 15.84 -2.26 19.35
CA VAL A 229 17.23 -2.72 19.20
C VAL A 229 17.53 -2.89 17.72
N PRO A 230 18.68 -2.41 17.19
CA PRO A 230 19.02 -2.52 15.78
C PRO A 230 19.46 -3.95 15.45
N LEU A 231 18.48 -4.85 15.31
CA LEU A 231 18.74 -6.24 14.89
C LEU A 231 19.01 -6.32 13.38
N VAL A 232 18.44 -5.38 12.60
CA VAL A 232 18.66 -5.31 11.16
C VAL A 232 19.85 -4.41 10.86
N ASN A 233 20.87 -5.02 10.29
CA ASN A 233 22.07 -4.36 9.76
C ASN A 233 22.48 -5.04 8.43
N SER A 234 23.52 -4.54 7.75
CA SER A 234 23.94 -5.07 6.46
C SER A 234 24.33 -6.56 6.48
N VAL A 235 24.82 -7.08 7.60
CA VAL A 235 25.21 -8.49 7.76
C VAL A 235 23.97 -9.34 8.03
N THR A 236 23.19 -8.98 9.05
CA THR A 236 21.99 -9.77 9.43
C THR A 236 20.94 -9.76 8.33
N GLY A 237 20.75 -8.64 7.63
CA GLY A 237 19.86 -8.55 6.48
C GLY A 237 20.28 -9.49 5.35
N ARG A 238 21.58 -9.54 5.03
CA ARG A 238 22.13 -10.45 4.02
C ARG A 238 21.99 -11.92 4.41
N ILE A 239 22.27 -12.27 5.67
CA ILE A 239 22.09 -13.64 6.18
C ILE A 239 20.62 -14.04 6.09
N PHE A 240 19.70 -13.16 6.51
CA PHE A 240 18.26 -13.38 6.41
C PHE A 240 17.85 -13.62 4.96
N SER A 241 18.26 -12.73 4.04
CA SER A 241 17.90 -12.84 2.61
C SER A 241 18.39 -14.14 1.99
N GLU A 242 19.62 -14.56 2.29
CA GLU A 242 20.17 -15.84 1.81
C GLU A 242 19.41 -17.04 2.38
N MET A 243 19.12 -17.03 3.68
CA MET A 243 18.34 -18.09 4.33
C MET A 243 16.90 -18.15 3.78
N TRP A 244 16.25 -17.00 3.62
CA TRP A 244 14.90 -16.90 3.09
C TRP A 244 14.82 -17.43 1.66
N PHE A 245 15.76 -17.01 0.80
CA PHE A 245 15.87 -17.49 -0.57
C PHE A 245 16.08 -19.00 -0.65
N ARG A 246 17.01 -19.56 0.14
CA ARG A 246 17.29 -21.00 0.12
C ARG A 246 16.17 -21.85 0.68
N ARG A 247 15.43 -21.33 1.67
CA ARG A 247 14.31 -22.04 2.29
C ARG A 247 13.12 -22.18 1.33
N ALA A 248 12.95 -21.24 0.42
CA ALA A 248 11.86 -21.29 -0.56
C ALA A 248 12.04 -22.50 -1.49
N PRO A 249 10.96 -23.23 -1.80
CA PRO A 249 11.01 -24.33 -2.78
C PRO A 249 11.40 -23.77 -4.15
N ARG A 250 12.02 -24.61 -4.99
CA ARG A 250 12.28 -24.23 -6.39
C ARG A 250 10.98 -23.99 -7.14
N ALA A 251 10.06 -24.90 -6.98
CA ALA A 251 8.68 -24.83 -7.44
C ALA A 251 7.79 -25.58 -6.45
N ARG A 252 6.63 -25.02 -6.16
CA ARG A 252 5.57 -25.66 -5.39
C ARG A 252 4.26 -25.13 -5.93
N ASP A 253 3.30 -26.00 -6.16
CA ASP A 253 1.98 -25.66 -6.67
C ASP A 253 0.92 -25.96 -5.63
N ASP A 254 -0.15 -25.16 -5.65
CA ASP A 254 -1.39 -25.32 -4.90
C ASP A 254 -1.20 -25.57 -3.38
N GLU A 255 -0.22 -24.89 -2.78
CA GLU A 255 -0.07 -24.92 -1.33
C GLU A 255 -1.23 -24.16 -0.68
N THR A 256 -1.94 -24.84 0.23
CA THR A 256 -3.02 -24.20 0.97
C THR A 256 -2.47 -23.25 2.02
N MET A 257 -2.86 -21.99 1.92
CA MET A 257 -2.49 -20.94 2.87
C MET A 257 -3.74 -20.21 3.38
N SER A 258 -3.71 -19.76 4.63
CA SER A 258 -4.78 -18.88 5.12
C SER A 258 -4.67 -17.48 4.52
N ILE A 259 -5.80 -16.77 4.38
CA ILE A 259 -5.85 -15.35 3.94
C ILE A 259 -4.82 -14.49 4.70
N PRO A 260 -4.75 -14.48 6.05
CA PRO A 260 -3.73 -13.68 6.74
C PRO A 260 -2.29 -14.10 6.43
N GLY A 261 -2.04 -15.39 6.23
CA GLY A 261 -0.71 -15.90 5.87
C GLY A 261 -0.25 -15.42 4.51
N TYR A 262 -1.14 -15.40 3.55
CA TYR A 262 -0.85 -14.96 2.19
C TYR A 262 -0.82 -13.43 2.06
N PHE A 263 -1.87 -12.72 2.50
CA PHE A 263 -1.98 -11.27 2.28
C PHE A 263 -1.18 -10.45 3.28
N HIS A 264 -1.11 -10.85 4.56
CA HIS A 264 -0.64 -10.03 5.66
C HIS A 264 0.45 -10.72 6.51
N PRO A 265 1.53 -11.27 5.89
CA PRO A 265 2.51 -12.08 6.63
C PRO A 265 3.22 -11.29 7.73
N LEU A 266 3.45 -9.98 7.55
CA LEU A 266 4.10 -9.13 8.56
C LEU A 266 3.19 -8.79 9.74
N ASP A 267 1.87 -8.89 9.60
CA ASP A 267 0.92 -8.67 10.70
C ASP A 267 0.99 -9.76 11.78
N GLY A 268 1.70 -10.85 11.52
CA GLY A 268 2.03 -11.86 12.52
C GLY A 268 3.03 -11.39 13.59
N VAL A 269 3.67 -10.23 13.40
CA VAL A 269 4.68 -9.66 14.31
C VAL A 269 4.28 -8.22 14.68
N ASP A 270 3.79 -8.01 15.92
CA ASP A 270 3.51 -6.66 16.42
C ASP A 270 4.82 -5.92 16.69
N ARG A 271 4.84 -4.64 16.30
CA ARG A 271 5.99 -3.74 16.45
C ARG A 271 7.26 -4.24 15.73
N TRP A 272 7.10 -4.92 14.60
CA TRP A 272 8.23 -5.40 13.80
C TRP A 272 9.20 -4.27 13.41
N ASN A 273 8.72 -3.03 13.28
CA ASN A 273 9.54 -1.84 13.01
C ASN A 273 10.64 -1.61 14.07
N ARG A 274 10.51 -2.15 15.29
CA ARG A 274 11.52 -2.02 16.35
C ARG A 274 12.85 -2.70 16.04
N VAL A 275 12.87 -3.66 15.12
CA VAL A 275 14.10 -4.34 14.69
C VAL A 275 15.08 -3.40 13.98
N TRP A 276 14.61 -2.23 13.51
CA TRP A 276 15.42 -1.18 12.91
C TRP A 276 16.12 -0.27 13.94
N GLY A 277 15.85 -0.46 15.23
CA GLY A 277 16.40 0.36 16.31
C GLY A 277 15.77 1.76 16.37
N ARG A 278 16.44 2.66 17.11
CA ARG A 278 15.93 4.02 17.40
C ARG A 278 15.93 4.94 16.17
N ARG A 279 16.80 4.72 15.21
CA ARG A 279 16.85 5.50 13.95
C ARG A 279 15.65 5.24 13.06
N GLY A 280 15.05 4.04 13.18
CA GLY A 280 13.94 3.62 12.33
C GLY A 280 14.36 3.33 10.89
N PHE A 281 13.39 3.36 10.01
CA PHE A 281 13.60 3.10 8.59
C PHE A 281 12.66 3.98 7.76
N VAL A 282 12.96 4.10 6.49
CA VAL A 282 12.09 4.65 5.45
C VAL A 282 11.63 3.51 4.55
N GLN A 283 10.38 3.54 4.14
CA GLN A 283 9.91 2.68 3.07
C GLN A 283 9.82 3.54 1.81
N HIS A 284 10.52 3.14 0.77
CA HIS A 284 10.55 3.82 -0.51
C HIS A 284 9.83 2.97 -1.54
N GLN A 285 8.81 3.53 -2.20
CA GLN A 285 8.07 2.85 -3.26
C GLN A 285 7.88 3.75 -4.46
N PHE A 286 8.26 3.24 -5.62
CA PHE A 286 8.03 3.87 -6.91
C PHE A 286 7.36 2.91 -7.88
N VAL A 287 6.85 3.46 -8.98
CA VAL A 287 6.41 2.72 -10.16
C VAL A 287 7.05 3.36 -11.39
N VAL A 288 7.45 2.53 -12.35
CA VAL A 288 7.95 2.93 -13.67
C VAL A 288 7.19 2.20 -14.77
N PRO A 289 7.09 2.77 -15.99
CA PRO A 289 6.47 2.10 -17.13
C PRO A 289 7.02 0.69 -17.37
N LEU A 290 6.24 -0.16 -18.06
CA LEU A 290 6.61 -1.56 -18.29
C LEU A 290 7.91 -1.72 -19.08
N ASP A 291 8.22 -0.80 -19.97
CA ASP A 291 9.42 -0.74 -20.81
C ASP A 291 10.63 -0.08 -20.14
N ALA A 292 10.46 0.39 -18.89
CA ALA A 292 11.53 0.99 -18.08
C ALA A 292 11.96 0.07 -16.91
N ASP A 293 11.95 -1.24 -17.11
CA ASP A 293 12.38 -2.24 -16.12
C ASP A 293 13.87 -2.15 -15.74
N ASP A 294 14.68 -1.53 -16.58
CA ASP A 294 16.08 -1.18 -16.31
C ASP A 294 16.22 -0.29 -15.06
N VAL A 295 15.26 0.59 -14.77
CA VAL A 295 15.24 1.42 -13.56
C VAL A 295 15.06 0.55 -12.30
N VAL A 296 14.22 -0.49 -12.36
CA VAL A 296 14.08 -1.45 -11.25
C VAL A 296 15.40 -2.18 -11.01
N ARG A 297 16.08 -2.60 -12.07
CA ARG A 297 17.38 -3.26 -12.03
C ARG A 297 18.45 -2.36 -11.43
N GLU A 298 18.49 -1.10 -11.87
CA GLU A 298 19.41 -0.08 -11.37
C GLU A 298 19.17 0.21 -9.88
N ALA A 299 17.91 0.32 -9.45
CA ALA A 299 17.56 0.52 -8.05
C ALA A 299 18.08 -0.62 -7.15
N LEU A 300 17.83 -1.87 -7.54
CA LEU A 300 18.32 -3.04 -6.81
C LEU A 300 19.85 -3.11 -6.79
N ALA A 301 20.51 -2.82 -7.91
CA ALA A 301 21.96 -2.80 -8.02
C ALA A 301 22.60 -1.69 -7.17
N THR A 302 21.97 -0.50 -7.11
CA THR A 302 22.40 0.63 -6.28
C THR A 302 22.32 0.29 -4.80
N VAL A 303 21.22 -0.33 -4.35
CA VAL A 303 21.08 -0.80 -2.97
C VAL A 303 22.11 -1.89 -2.66
N ALA A 304 22.31 -2.87 -3.54
CA ALA A 304 23.32 -3.91 -3.39
C ALA A 304 24.75 -3.35 -3.31
N ALA A 305 25.05 -2.29 -4.08
CA ALA A 305 26.35 -1.62 -4.08
C ALA A 305 26.60 -0.80 -2.81
N SER A 306 25.60 -0.08 -2.33
CA SER A 306 25.68 0.78 -1.15
C SER A 306 25.65 -0.01 0.17
N ARG A 307 25.18 -1.26 0.14
CA ARG A 307 25.11 -2.17 1.29
C ARG A 307 24.39 -1.61 2.54
N PRO A 308 23.27 -0.89 2.42
CA PRO A 308 22.50 -0.55 3.60
C PRO A 308 21.94 -1.81 4.25
N ALA A 309 21.47 -1.70 5.48
CA ALA A 309 20.62 -2.74 6.06
C ALA A 309 19.36 -2.87 5.20
N ASN A 310 19.12 -4.06 4.67
CA ASN A 310 17.97 -4.35 3.81
C ASN A 310 17.65 -5.85 3.84
N PHE A 311 16.37 -6.21 3.84
CA PHE A 311 15.92 -7.60 3.75
C PHE A 311 14.51 -7.72 3.16
N LEU A 312 13.77 -6.63 3.07
CA LEU A 312 12.40 -6.61 2.59
C LEU A 312 12.28 -5.69 1.37
N ASN A 313 12.18 -6.32 0.21
CA ASN A 313 11.85 -5.63 -1.02
C ASN A 313 10.74 -6.40 -1.72
N VAL A 314 9.76 -5.67 -2.22
CA VAL A 314 8.58 -6.25 -2.86
C VAL A 314 8.44 -5.68 -4.27
N LEU A 315 8.41 -6.56 -5.24
CA LEU A 315 8.11 -6.24 -6.63
C LEU A 315 6.69 -6.66 -6.96
N LYS A 316 5.96 -5.79 -7.66
CA LYS A 316 4.65 -6.09 -8.24
C LYS A 316 4.57 -5.48 -9.63
N ARG A 317 3.63 -5.99 -10.43
CA ARG A 317 3.25 -5.40 -11.70
C ARG A 317 1.86 -4.78 -11.55
N PHE A 318 1.69 -3.57 -12.07
CA PHE A 318 0.40 -2.88 -12.10
C PHE A 318 -0.22 -2.96 -13.49
N GLY A 319 -1.53 -3.13 -13.52
CA GLY A 319 -2.36 -2.97 -14.70
C GLY A 319 -2.73 -1.51 -14.96
N PRO A 320 -3.84 -1.25 -15.66
CA PRO A 320 -4.31 0.09 -15.95
C PRO A 320 -4.38 0.97 -14.70
N GLY A 321 -3.95 2.22 -14.84
CA GLY A 321 -4.15 3.24 -13.82
C GLY A 321 -5.59 3.75 -13.79
N SER A 322 -5.87 4.65 -12.87
CA SER A 322 -7.14 5.37 -12.79
C SER A 322 -6.98 6.83 -13.20
N ASP A 323 -8.10 7.52 -13.42
CA ASP A 323 -8.17 8.95 -13.69
C ASP A 323 -8.10 9.83 -12.42
N ARG A 324 -7.86 9.23 -11.25
CA ARG A 324 -7.76 9.93 -9.97
C ARG A 324 -6.43 10.68 -9.86
N PRO A 325 -6.45 12.00 -9.60
CA PRO A 325 -5.29 12.89 -9.79
C PRO A 325 -4.04 12.52 -9.01
N LEU A 326 -4.18 11.96 -7.79
CA LEU A 326 -3.07 11.55 -6.93
C LEU A 326 -3.00 10.04 -6.71
N SER A 327 -3.75 9.24 -7.47
CA SER A 327 -3.63 7.78 -7.41
C SER A 327 -2.23 7.34 -7.87
N PHE A 328 -1.59 6.52 -7.06
CA PHE A 328 -0.22 6.08 -7.30
C PHE A 328 -0.08 5.06 -8.44
N PRO A 329 -0.95 4.05 -8.58
CA PRO A 329 -0.76 3.04 -9.61
C PRO A 329 -0.86 3.61 -11.04
N MET A 330 0.02 3.10 -11.89
CA MET A 330 0.00 3.27 -13.36
C MET A 330 0.50 1.96 -13.98
N PRO A 331 0.24 1.69 -15.28
CA PRO A 331 0.77 0.50 -15.94
C PRO A 331 2.29 0.44 -15.79
N GLY A 332 2.82 -0.57 -15.09
CA GLY A 332 4.26 -0.59 -14.83
C GLY A 332 4.72 -1.53 -13.72
N TRP A 333 6.03 -1.51 -13.50
CA TRP A 333 6.68 -2.23 -12.41
C TRP A 333 6.82 -1.36 -11.18
N THR A 334 6.33 -1.84 -10.03
CA THR A 334 6.46 -1.14 -8.76
C THR A 334 7.37 -1.89 -7.81
N LEU A 335 8.40 -1.19 -7.32
CA LEU A 335 9.35 -1.70 -6.34
C LEU A 335 9.17 -0.97 -5.00
N THR A 336 9.03 -1.74 -3.93
CA THR A 336 9.04 -1.24 -2.55
C THR A 336 10.29 -1.73 -1.85
N MET A 337 11.00 -0.84 -1.15
CA MET A 337 12.21 -1.16 -0.40
C MET A 337 12.16 -0.57 1.01
N ASP A 338 12.51 -1.37 2.01
CA ASP A 338 12.70 -0.92 3.39
C ASP A 338 14.18 -0.67 3.65
N LEU A 339 14.53 0.56 4.02
CA LEU A 339 15.91 1.01 4.15
C LEU A 339 16.10 1.82 5.46
N PRO A 340 17.28 1.78 6.10
CA PRO A 340 17.49 2.55 7.33
C PRO A 340 17.37 4.06 7.09
N ALA A 341 16.78 4.78 8.04
CA ALA A 341 16.63 6.23 7.97
C ALA A 341 17.97 6.93 8.26
N THR A 342 18.85 7.02 7.27
CA THR A 342 20.18 7.68 7.35
C THR A 342 20.36 8.70 6.23
N ALA A 343 21.29 9.63 6.42
CA ALA A 343 21.61 10.67 5.42
C ALA A 343 22.15 10.06 4.12
N GLU A 344 22.95 8.99 4.23
CA GLU A 344 23.52 8.27 3.08
C GLU A 344 22.42 7.62 2.25
N VAL A 345 21.44 6.96 2.92
CA VAL A 345 20.29 6.37 2.24
C VAL A 345 19.42 7.46 1.61
N ALA A 346 19.18 8.57 2.30
CA ALA A 346 18.43 9.69 1.72
C ALA A 346 19.11 10.29 0.49
N SER A 347 20.45 10.37 0.48
CA SER A 347 21.21 10.81 -0.68
C SER A 347 21.14 9.83 -1.86
N MET A 348 21.24 8.53 -1.57
CA MET A 348 21.10 7.46 -2.56
C MET A 348 19.71 7.48 -3.20
N LEU A 349 18.65 7.62 -2.39
CA LEU A 349 17.28 7.65 -2.87
C LEU A 349 17.00 8.85 -3.76
N ARG A 350 17.55 10.04 -3.47
CA ARG A 350 17.40 11.20 -4.37
C ARG A 350 17.95 10.93 -5.78
N GLY A 351 19.11 10.25 -5.89
CA GLY A 351 19.63 9.85 -7.19
C GLY A 351 18.73 8.84 -7.92
N LEU A 352 18.10 7.93 -7.20
CA LEU A 352 17.10 7.01 -7.78
C LEU A 352 15.82 7.73 -8.19
N ASP A 353 15.38 8.72 -7.42
CA ASP A 353 14.18 9.52 -7.74
C ASP A 353 14.33 10.22 -9.09
N GLU A 354 15.52 10.77 -9.40
CA GLU A 354 15.80 11.39 -10.69
C GLU A 354 15.66 10.36 -11.85
N ARG A 355 16.13 9.13 -11.65
CA ARG A 355 16.00 8.06 -12.64
C ARG A 355 14.54 7.61 -12.85
N VAL A 356 13.79 7.44 -11.75
CA VAL A 356 12.36 7.10 -11.77
C VAL A 356 11.57 8.15 -12.55
N LEU A 357 11.81 9.43 -12.29
CA LEU A 357 11.12 10.52 -12.96
C LEU A 357 11.51 10.66 -14.43
N ALA A 358 12.81 10.51 -14.76
CA ALA A 358 13.27 10.52 -16.14
C ALA A 358 12.64 9.41 -17.00
N ALA A 359 12.29 8.29 -16.38
CA ALA A 359 11.57 7.19 -17.01
C ALA A 359 10.03 7.39 -17.04
N GLY A 360 9.50 8.54 -16.61
CA GLY A 360 8.05 8.76 -16.53
C GLY A 360 7.36 8.08 -15.37
N GLY A 361 8.12 7.66 -14.36
CA GLY A 361 7.60 7.02 -13.16
C GLY A 361 7.15 8.01 -12.08
N ARG A 362 6.69 7.49 -10.95
CA ARG A 362 6.25 8.28 -9.79
C ARG A 362 6.40 7.52 -8.48
N HIS A 363 6.25 8.25 -7.36
CA HIS A 363 6.42 7.74 -6.01
C HIS A 363 5.08 7.64 -5.27
N TYR A 364 4.95 6.65 -4.39
CA TYR A 364 3.73 6.46 -3.61
C TYR A 364 3.71 7.38 -2.38
N LEU A 365 2.83 8.36 -2.36
CA LEU A 365 2.76 9.38 -1.31
C LEU A 365 2.50 8.82 0.10
N ALA A 366 1.80 7.68 0.23
CA ALA A 366 1.60 7.03 1.52
C ALA A 366 2.86 6.34 2.07
N LYS A 367 3.91 6.19 1.24
CA LYS A 367 5.21 5.59 1.58
C LYS A 367 6.37 6.56 1.39
N ASP A 368 6.05 7.82 1.20
CA ASP A 368 7.03 8.86 0.99
C ASP A 368 7.39 9.59 2.28
N ALA A 369 8.70 9.87 2.44
CA ALA A 369 9.24 10.73 3.47
C ALA A 369 10.31 11.71 2.92
N LEU A 370 10.69 11.62 1.66
CA LEU A 370 11.89 12.26 1.11
C LEU A 370 11.69 12.95 -0.24
N VAL A 371 10.62 12.63 -0.97
CA VAL A 371 10.34 13.14 -2.32
C VAL A 371 10.17 14.65 -2.30
N SER A 372 10.69 15.32 -3.32
CA SER A 372 10.61 16.79 -3.46
C SER A 372 9.28 17.25 -4.09
N PRO A 373 8.88 18.51 -3.91
CA PRO A 373 7.73 19.08 -4.62
C PRO A 373 7.83 18.97 -6.14
N ALA A 374 9.03 19.18 -6.68
CA ALA A 374 9.29 19.06 -8.11
C ALA A 374 9.06 17.62 -8.62
N ALA A 375 9.47 16.62 -7.83
CA ALA A 375 9.26 15.22 -8.16
C ALA A 375 7.76 14.85 -8.17
N VAL A 376 6.96 15.40 -7.26
CA VAL A 376 5.51 15.20 -7.27
C VAL A 376 4.87 15.86 -8.49
N SER A 377 5.27 17.10 -8.82
CA SER A 377 4.76 17.79 -10.02
C SER A 377 5.11 17.05 -11.31
N ALA A 378 6.28 16.43 -11.39
CA ALA A 378 6.69 15.64 -12.56
C ALA A 378 5.99 14.28 -12.63
N GLY A 379 5.80 13.61 -11.50
CA GLY A 379 5.23 12.27 -11.45
C GLY A 379 3.70 12.22 -11.47
N TYR A 380 3.02 13.32 -11.16
CA TYR A 380 1.54 13.41 -11.11
C TYR A 380 1.03 14.48 -12.06
N PRO A 381 0.79 14.16 -13.34
CA PRO A 381 0.40 15.12 -14.36
C PRO A 381 -0.92 15.86 -14.04
N ASP A 382 -1.84 15.21 -13.33
CA ASP A 382 -3.13 15.77 -12.93
C ASP A 382 -3.09 16.51 -11.57
N LEU A 383 -1.90 16.88 -11.08
CA LEU A 383 -1.75 17.59 -9.80
C LEU A 383 -2.53 18.90 -9.75
N GLU A 384 -2.59 19.67 -10.85
CA GLU A 384 -3.35 20.93 -10.91
C GLU A 384 -4.85 20.68 -10.83
N ARG A 385 -5.35 19.59 -11.40
CA ARG A 385 -6.74 19.17 -11.24
C ARG A 385 -7.07 18.90 -9.76
N PHE A 386 -6.17 18.20 -9.05
CA PHE A 386 -6.32 18.00 -7.60
C PHE A 386 -6.34 19.34 -6.84
N ARG A 387 -5.41 20.25 -7.15
CA ARG A 387 -5.33 21.56 -6.51
C ARG A 387 -6.62 22.38 -6.72
N SER A 388 -7.14 22.38 -7.94
CA SER A 388 -8.40 23.08 -8.28
C SER A 388 -9.59 22.56 -7.48
N VAL A 389 -9.72 21.24 -7.32
CA VAL A 389 -10.76 20.65 -6.46
C VAL A 389 -10.56 21.08 -5.01
N ARG A 390 -9.33 21.04 -4.53
CA ARG A 390 -8.99 21.44 -3.17
C ARG A 390 -9.26 22.92 -2.90
N ASP A 391 -8.95 23.81 -3.86
CA ASP A 391 -9.29 25.24 -3.79
C ASP A 391 -10.79 25.47 -3.66
N ARG A 392 -11.59 24.65 -4.34
CA ARG A 392 -13.05 24.71 -4.28
C ARG A 392 -13.61 24.28 -2.91
N VAL A 393 -13.11 23.16 -2.33
CA VAL A 393 -13.69 22.56 -1.10
C VAL A 393 -12.99 22.94 0.18
N ASP A 394 -11.73 23.41 0.09
CA ASP A 394 -10.91 23.83 1.23
C ASP A 394 -9.98 25.01 0.86
N PRO A 395 -10.54 26.19 0.49
CA PRO A 395 -9.75 27.35 0.08
C PRO A 395 -8.82 27.87 1.17
N ASN A 396 -9.16 27.62 2.42
CA ASN A 396 -8.39 28.06 3.58
C ASN A 396 -7.38 27.01 4.09
N ARG A 397 -7.23 25.86 3.39
CA ARG A 397 -6.31 24.78 3.78
C ARG A 397 -6.50 24.30 5.21
N VAL A 398 -7.77 24.14 5.62
CA VAL A 398 -8.15 23.60 6.93
C VAL A 398 -7.63 22.15 7.07
N TRP A 399 -7.81 21.35 6.01
CA TRP A 399 -7.26 19.99 5.95
C TRP A 399 -5.82 20.03 5.44
N CYS A 400 -4.86 19.82 6.36
CA CYS A 400 -3.45 20.08 6.10
C CYS A 400 -2.57 19.11 6.90
N SER A 401 -1.59 18.51 6.24
CA SER A 401 -0.59 17.62 6.83
C SER A 401 0.83 18.17 6.67
N ASP A 402 1.80 17.55 7.34
CA ASP A 402 3.21 17.87 7.11
C ASP A 402 3.61 17.52 5.67
N LEU A 403 3.11 16.41 5.11
CA LEU A 403 3.28 16.05 3.70
C LEU A 403 2.73 17.15 2.77
N SER A 404 1.50 17.62 2.99
CA SER A 404 0.89 18.61 2.11
C SER A 404 1.68 19.93 2.12
N ARG A 405 2.21 20.35 3.26
CA ARG A 405 3.08 21.54 3.35
C ARG A 405 4.42 21.33 2.68
N ARG A 406 5.04 20.15 2.85
CA ARG A 406 6.32 19.82 2.23
C ARG A 406 6.23 19.73 0.71
N LEU A 407 5.13 19.21 0.18
CA LEU A 407 4.96 18.94 -1.25
C LEU A 407 4.16 20.02 -2.00
N GLY A 408 3.58 21.01 -1.30
CA GLY A 408 2.79 22.06 -1.92
C GLY A 408 1.45 21.55 -2.49
N LEU A 409 0.82 20.59 -1.78
CA LEU A 409 -0.46 20.01 -2.17
C LEU A 409 -1.63 20.83 -1.65
#